data_c83bf31f97dc511ef4eb2d92a10e3c38
#
_entry.id   c83bf31f97dc511ef4eb2d92a10e3c38
#
_cell.length_a   1.000
_cell.length_b   1.000
_cell.length_c   1.000
_cell.angle_alpha   90.00
_cell.angle_beta   90.00
_cell.angle_gamma   90.00
#
_symmetry.space_group_name_H-M   'P 1'
#
loop_
_entity.id
_entity.type
_entity.pdbx_description
1 polymer ?
#
loop_
_entity_poly.entity_id
_entity_poly.type
_entity_poly.pdbx_seq_one_letter_code
_entity_poly.pdbx_strand_id
1 'polypeptide(L)'
;MRSLTSLSGAIVGLILALSSVHAASVSRQDAAVFSRKLEQIIIQAGVRTNAGPRRTPVSETELNSWLAYGASPLLPAGVSDPQVTLVGNGRVVGQVVVDLDAVAKRRSTGAFGIWNLIGGKVPVNVAGVLQTRDGMGTFALETADISGVPVPKTVLQELVHAYSRTPSNPQGVDIDDAFALPAAIRQIDVGAGQAVVVQ
;
A
#
# COMPACT_ATOMS: atom_id res chain seq x y z
N MET A 1 36.40 -22.45 -66.29
CA MET A 1 35.40 -23.49 -65.93
C MET A 1 35.31 -23.55 -64.40
N ARG A 2 34.08 -23.40 -63.96
CA ARG A 2 33.58 -23.69 -62.59
C ARG A 2 33.94 -22.72 -61.44
N SER A 3 32.97 -21.84 -61.21
CA SER A 3 32.63 -21.05 -60.04
C SER A 3 32.41 -21.93 -58.79
N LEU A 4 32.89 -21.45 -57.66
CA LEU A 4 32.42 -21.87 -56.33
C LEU A 4 32.04 -20.64 -55.54
N THR A 5 30.77 -20.51 -55.34
CA THR A 5 30.09 -19.53 -54.52
C THR A 5 30.32 -19.83 -53.04
N SER A 6 30.88 -18.91 -52.29
CA SER A 6 30.97 -18.95 -50.83
C SER A 6 29.79 -18.25 -50.23
N LEU A 7 28.99 -19.02 -49.48
CA LEU A 7 27.83 -18.61 -48.71
C LEU A 7 28.30 -18.02 -47.40
N SER A 8 28.28 -16.69 -47.27
CA SER A 8 28.51 -16.01 -45.99
C SER A 8 27.23 -15.99 -45.18
N GLY A 9 27.16 -16.85 -44.17
CA GLY A 9 26.07 -16.86 -43.21
C GLY A 9 26.23 -15.70 -42.23
N ALA A 10 25.32 -14.74 -42.28
CA ALA A 10 25.18 -13.68 -41.28
C ALA A 10 24.52 -14.25 -40.04
N ILE A 11 25.29 -14.41 -38.99
CA ILE A 11 24.78 -14.71 -37.65
C ILE A 11 24.25 -13.39 -37.06
N VAL A 12 22.95 -13.19 -37.12
CA VAL A 12 22.27 -12.11 -36.40
C VAL A 12 22.19 -12.54 -34.93
N GLY A 13 23.11 -12.02 -34.11
CA GLY A 13 23.07 -12.17 -32.66
C GLY A 13 21.92 -11.34 -32.07
N LEU A 14 20.82 -11.99 -31.77
CA LEU A 14 19.72 -11.42 -31.00
C LEU A 14 20.17 -11.24 -29.54
N ILE A 15 20.66 -10.05 -29.19
CA ILE A 15 20.96 -9.66 -27.83
C ILE A 15 19.59 -9.41 -27.14
N LEU A 16 19.08 -10.41 -26.43
CA LEU A 16 17.99 -10.25 -25.46
C LEU A 16 18.55 -9.42 -24.30
N ALA A 17 18.25 -8.12 -24.31
CA ALA A 17 18.43 -7.26 -23.15
C ALA A 17 17.45 -7.74 -22.07
N LEU A 18 17.93 -8.59 -21.18
CA LEU A 18 17.28 -8.91 -19.91
C LEU A 18 17.30 -7.63 -19.07
N SER A 19 16.24 -6.82 -19.20
CA SER A 19 15.97 -5.75 -18.25
C SER A 19 15.71 -6.42 -16.89
N SER A 20 16.74 -6.47 -16.07
CA SER A 20 16.61 -6.87 -14.66
C SER A 20 15.72 -5.85 -13.99
N VAL A 21 14.44 -6.17 -13.82
CA VAL A 21 13.57 -5.46 -12.90
C VAL A 21 14.16 -5.70 -11.51
N HIS A 22 14.99 -4.76 -11.06
CA HIS A 22 15.42 -4.74 -9.68
C HIS A 22 14.17 -4.42 -8.86
N ALA A 23 13.58 -5.43 -8.26
CA ALA A 23 12.66 -5.22 -7.15
C ALA A 23 13.46 -4.42 -6.11
N ALA A 24 13.03 -3.18 -5.87
CA ALA A 24 13.72 -2.31 -4.91
C ALA A 24 13.66 -2.99 -3.54
N SER A 25 14.84 -3.41 -3.05
CA SER A 25 14.93 -4.12 -1.77
C SER A 25 14.65 -3.15 -0.62
N VAL A 26 13.75 -3.52 0.29
CA VAL A 26 13.48 -2.74 1.50
C VAL A 26 14.74 -2.68 2.38
N SER A 27 15.04 -1.49 2.94
CA SER A 27 16.22 -1.26 3.75
C SER A 27 15.92 -0.42 4.99
N ARG A 28 16.72 -0.61 6.06
CA ARG A 28 16.64 0.26 7.25
C ARG A 28 17.01 1.70 6.93
N GLN A 29 17.87 1.93 5.95
CA GLN A 29 18.27 3.26 5.52
C GLN A 29 17.10 4.00 4.88
N ASP A 30 16.36 3.37 3.96
CA ASP A 30 15.19 3.97 3.33
C ASP A 30 14.05 4.18 4.33
N ALA A 31 13.87 3.26 5.29
CA ALA A 31 12.96 3.45 6.41
C ALA A 31 13.30 4.70 7.23
N ALA A 32 14.58 4.94 7.51
CA ALA A 32 15.02 6.14 8.22
C ALA A 32 14.86 7.42 7.39
N VAL A 33 15.00 7.34 6.06
CA VAL A 33 14.71 8.48 5.15
C VAL A 33 13.23 8.82 5.23
N PHE A 34 12.35 7.84 5.12
CA PHE A 34 10.90 8.06 5.23
C PHE A 34 10.50 8.63 6.61
N SER A 35 11.04 8.09 7.70
CA SER A 35 10.78 8.59 9.06
C SER A 35 11.10 10.07 9.18
N ARG A 36 12.25 10.52 8.65
CA ARG A 36 12.61 11.96 8.66
C ARG A 36 11.64 12.81 7.83
N LYS A 37 11.19 12.31 6.67
CA LYS A 37 10.17 13.01 5.85
C LYS A 37 8.86 13.12 6.61
N LEU A 38 8.44 12.04 7.28
CA LEU A 38 7.22 12.02 8.09
C LEU A 38 7.30 13.01 9.26
N GLU A 39 8.43 13.06 9.98
CA GLU A 39 8.69 14.04 11.04
C GLU A 39 8.62 15.47 10.50
N GLN A 40 9.23 15.74 9.35
CA GLN A 40 9.15 17.05 8.70
C GLN A 40 7.71 17.44 8.35
N ILE A 41 6.92 16.52 7.80
CA ILE A 41 5.50 16.75 7.50
C ILE A 41 4.74 17.12 8.77
N ILE A 42 4.97 16.37 9.87
CA ILE A 42 4.30 16.62 11.15
C ILE A 42 4.70 17.97 11.75
N ILE A 43 5.98 18.31 11.77
CA ILE A 43 6.48 19.59 12.30
C ILE A 43 5.90 20.75 11.48
N GLN A 44 5.85 20.62 10.17
CA GLN A 44 5.38 21.65 9.26
C GLN A 44 3.88 21.92 9.39
N ALA A 45 3.10 20.94 9.84
CA ALA A 45 1.66 21.10 10.08
C ALA A 45 1.33 22.21 11.10
N GLY A 46 2.24 22.44 12.06
CA GLY A 46 2.08 23.50 13.08
C GLY A 46 2.57 24.88 12.65
N VAL A 47 3.25 25.00 11.51
CA VAL A 47 3.88 26.25 11.07
C VAL A 47 3.01 26.96 10.04
N ARG A 48 2.36 28.06 10.44
CA ARG A 48 1.71 28.97 9.48
C ARG A 48 2.80 29.71 8.69
N THR A 49 2.94 29.42 7.40
CA THR A 49 3.86 30.11 6.52
C THR A 49 3.09 30.66 5.31
N ASN A 50 3.46 31.86 4.88
CA ASN A 50 2.98 32.44 3.61
C ASN A 50 3.76 31.87 2.41
N ALA A 51 4.63 30.88 2.62
CA ALA A 51 5.29 30.16 1.54
C ALA A 51 4.27 29.32 0.79
N GLY A 52 4.49 29.15 -0.51
CA GLY A 52 3.64 28.31 -1.35
C GLY A 52 3.56 26.85 -0.88
N PRO A 53 2.76 26.01 -1.55
CA PRO A 53 2.55 24.62 -1.16
C PRO A 53 3.87 23.86 -1.14
N ARG A 54 4.10 23.12 -0.06
CA ARG A 54 5.27 22.25 0.09
C ARG A 54 4.98 20.88 -0.49
N ARG A 55 5.91 20.36 -1.26
CA ARG A 55 5.81 19.05 -1.91
C ARG A 55 6.90 18.14 -1.39
N THR A 56 6.51 17.03 -0.77
CA THR A 56 7.42 16.01 -0.24
C THR A 56 7.26 14.73 -1.05
N PRO A 57 8.23 14.39 -1.92
CA PRO A 57 8.20 13.13 -2.66
C PRO A 57 8.55 11.96 -1.74
N VAL A 58 7.83 10.85 -1.89
CA VAL A 58 8.00 9.59 -1.17
C VAL A 58 8.04 8.47 -2.20
N SER A 59 9.13 7.72 -2.25
CA SER A 59 9.21 6.54 -3.13
C SER A 59 8.49 5.34 -2.51
N GLU A 60 8.05 4.42 -3.36
CA GLU A 60 7.49 3.13 -2.94
C GLU A 60 8.47 2.36 -2.04
N THR A 61 9.77 2.39 -2.38
CA THR A 61 10.82 1.75 -1.57
C THR A 61 10.93 2.33 -0.17
N GLU A 62 10.92 3.66 -0.03
CA GLU A 62 10.95 4.33 1.27
C GLU A 62 9.71 3.97 2.11
N LEU A 63 8.52 3.99 1.49
CA LEU A 63 7.27 3.63 2.14
C LEU A 63 7.29 2.17 2.62
N ASN A 64 7.62 1.22 1.74
CA ASN A 64 7.66 -0.20 2.09
C ASN A 64 8.77 -0.52 3.11
N SER A 65 9.89 0.17 3.03
CA SER A 65 10.96 0.04 4.04
C SER A 65 10.48 0.48 5.42
N TRP A 66 9.75 1.59 5.50
CA TRP A 66 9.18 2.04 6.76
C TRP A 66 8.08 1.09 7.26
N LEU A 67 7.23 0.58 6.38
CA LEU A 67 6.23 -0.43 6.72
C LEU A 67 6.88 -1.67 7.33
N ALA A 68 8.00 -2.13 6.78
CA ALA A 68 8.71 -3.31 7.26
C ALA A 68 9.46 -3.09 8.59
N TYR A 69 10.04 -1.91 8.81
CA TYR A 69 10.96 -1.67 9.93
C TYR A 69 10.44 -0.70 10.99
N GLY A 70 9.47 0.16 10.66
CA GLY A 70 8.97 1.22 11.54
C GLY A 70 7.50 1.11 11.90
N ALA A 71 6.67 0.50 11.07
CA ALA A 71 5.22 0.49 11.26
C ALA A 71 4.71 -0.56 12.27
N SER A 72 5.52 -1.54 12.66
CA SER A 72 5.10 -2.67 13.50
C SER A 72 4.30 -2.26 14.76
N PRO A 73 4.67 -1.21 15.53
CA PRO A 73 3.89 -0.79 16.69
C PRO A 73 2.51 -0.19 16.36
N LEU A 74 2.30 0.21 15.10
CA LEU A 74 1.07 0.85 14.63
C LEU A 74 0.10 -0.15 14.00
N LEU A 75 0.57 -1.37 13.69
CA LEU A 75 -0.27 -2.39 13.08
C LEU A 75 -1.25 -2.97 14.09
N PRO A 76 -2.50 -3.24 13.67
CA PRO A 76 -3.44 -3.99 14.48
C PRO A 76 -2.88 -5.37 14.85
N ALA A 77 -3.21 -5.87 16.03
CA ALA A 77 -2.76 -7.20 16.42
C ALA A 77 -3.33 -8.27 15.47
N GLY A 78 -2.48 -9.17 15.02
CA GLY A 78 -2.79 -10.18 14.01
C GLY A 78 -2.57 -9.71 12.57
N VAL A 79 -2.09 -8.48 12.36
CA VAL A 79 -1.68 -7.96 11.03
C VAL A 79 -0.16 -7.88 10.97
N SER A 80 0.43 -8.43 9.93
CA SER A 80 1.87 -8.40 9.67
C SER A 80 2.18 -8.19 8.19
N ASP A 81 3.45 -7.95 7.91
CA ASP A 81 4.04 -7.87 6.57
C ASP A 81 3.28 -6.92 5.61
N PRO A 82 2.98 -5.67 6.02
CA PRO A 82 2.32 -4.72 5.15
C PRO A 82 3.22 -4.31 3.99
N GLN A 83 2.65 -4.28 2.80
CA GLN A 83 3.30 -3.82 1.56
C GLN A 83 2.33 -2.95 0.77
N VAL A 84 2.86 -1.97 0.04
CA VAL A 84 2.08 -1.08 -0.83
C VAL A 84 2.78 -0.97 -2.17
N THR A 85 2.00 -1.12 -3.25
CA THR A 85 2.46 -0.81 -4.61
C THR A 85 1.76 0.44 -5.11
N LEU A 86 2.55 1.43 -5.55
CA LEU A 86 2.08 2.67 -6.13
C LEU A 86 2.01 2.53 -7.65
N VAL A 87 0.81 2.23 -8.16
CA VAL A 87 0.60 1.91 -9.59
C VAL A 87 0.59 3.16 -10.47
N GLY A 88 0.13 4.29 -9.92
CA GLY A 88 -0.04 5.54 -10.63
C GLY A 88 -1.51 5.92 -10.85
N ASN A 89 -1.76 7.16 -11.26
CA ASN A 89 -3.10 7.71 -11.44
C ASN A 89 -4.00 7.56 -10.20
N GLY A 90 -3.43 7.71 -9.01
CA GLY A 90 -4.15 7.50 -7.76
C GLY A 90 -4.30 6.04 -7.35
N ARG A 91 -4.01 5.09 -8.21
CA ARG A 91 -4.19 3.66 -7.93
C ARG A 91 -3.10 3.12 -7.03
N VAL A 92 -3.52 2.42 -5.98
CA VAL A 92 -2.65 1.74 -5.01
C VAL A 92 -3.09 0.30 -4.82
N VAL A 93 -2.13 -0.58 -4.55
CA VAL A 93 -2.37 -1.96 -4.12
C VAL A 93 -1.73 -2.14 -2.77
N GLY A 94 -2.51 -2.56 -1.79
CA GLY A 94 -2.05 -2.92 -0.46
C GLY A 94 -2.07 -4.43 -0.27
N GLN A 95 -1.06 -4.97 0.40
CA GLN A 95 -1.00 -6.36 0.82
C GLN A 95 -0.64 -6.42 2.31
N VAL A 96 -1.28 -7.31 3.04
CA VAL A 96 -0.98 -7.62 4.45
C VAL A 96 -1.15 -9.10 4.70
N VAL A 97 -0.51 -9.61 5.73
CA VAL A 97 -0.79 -10.95 6.26
C VAL A 97 -1.64 -10.81 7.51
N VAL A 98 -2.78 -11.49 7.53
CA VAL A 98 -3.73 -11.48 8.66
C VAL A 98 -3.73 -12.83 9.34
N ASP A 99 -3.52 -12.85 10.65
CA ASP A 99 -3.65 -14.03 11.51
C ASP A 99 -5.12 -14.17 11.93
N LEU A 100 -5.83 -15.08 11.26
CA LEU A 100 -7.25 -15.32 11.50
C LEU A 100 -7.52 -15.89 12.90
N ASP A 101 -6.58 -16.62 13.49
CA ASP A 101 -6.73 -17.15 14.84
C ASP A 101 -6.66 -16.03 15.89
N ALA A 102 -5.78 -15.04 15.67
CA ALA A 102 -5.72 -13.84 16.51
C ALA A 102 -6.98 -12.99 16.40
N VAL A 103 -7.58 -12.94 15.19
CA VAL A 103 -8.86 -12.26 14.94
C VAL A 103 -10.01 -12.96 15.65
N ALA A 104 -10.11 -14.28 15.51
CA ALA A 104 -11.17 -15.10 16.09
C ALA A 104 -11.18 -15.01 17.64
N LYS A 105 -10.01 -15.00 18.28
CA LYS A 105 -9.87 -14.87 19.74
C LYS A 105 -10.39 -13.54 20.30
N ARG A 106 -10.42 -12.48 19.50
CA ARG A 106 -10.93 -11.15 19.93
C ARG A 106 -12.44 -11.00 19.81
N ARG A 107 -13.10 -11.95 19.14
CA ARG A 107 -14.55 -11.93 18.94
C ARG A 107 -15.20 -13.12 19.63
N SER A 108 -15.89 -12.83 20.71
CA SER A 108 -16.96 -13.68 21.21
C SER A 108 -18.17 -13.48 20.30
N THR A 109 -18.61 -14.57 19.64
CA THR A 109 -19.89 -14.77 18.96
C THR A 109 -20.11 -14.18 17.57
N GLY A 110 -20.20 -15.03 16.56
CA GLY A 110 -21.39 -15.13 15.73
C GLY A 110 -21.30 -14.78 14.25
N ALA A 111 -20.36 -13.98 13.74
CA ALA A 111 -20.47 -13.45 12.36
C ALA A 111 -19.61 -14.14 11.28
N PHE A 112 -18.72 -15.05 11.64
CA PHE A 112 -17.75 -15.62 10.69
C PHE A 112 -17.70 -17.16 10.68
N GLY A 113 -18.85 -17.81 10.52
CA GLY A 113 -18.90 -19.28 10.47
C GLY A 113 -18.01 -19.96 9.43
N ILE A 114 -17.76 -19.29 8.30
CA ILE A 114 -16.84 -19.77 7.25
C ILE A 114 -15.36 -19.53 7.59
N TRP A 115 -15.04 -18.44 8.28
CA TRP A 115 -13.65 -18.08 8.62
C TRP A 115 -13.09 -18.94 9.75
N ASN A 116 -13.94 -19.54 10.59
CA ASN A 116 -13.53 -20.52 11.61
C ASN A 116 -13.02 -21.82 11.01
N LEU A 117 -13.26 -22.06 9.73
CA LEU A 117 -12.75 -23.23 8.99
C LEU A 117 -11.40 -22.96 8.32
N ILE A 118 -11.01 -21.69 8.19
CA ILE A 118 -9.74 -21.25 7.60
C ILE A 118 -8.96 -20.58 8.73
N GLY A 119 -8.20 -21.38 9.47
CA GLY A 119 -7.29 -20.87 10.50
C GLY A 119 -5.93 -20.44 9.94
N GLY A 120 -5.11 -19.80 10.79
CA GLY A 120 -3.74 -19.46 10.47
C GLY A 120 -3.56 -18.10 9.79
N LYS A 121 -2.38 -17.88 9.19
CA LYS A 121 -2.01 -16.63 8.54
C LYS A 121 -2.34 -16.66 7.06
N VAL A 122 -3.11 -15.68 6.61
CA VAL A 122 -3.55 -15.56 5.22
C VAL A 122 -3.15 -14.21 4.62
N PRO A 123 -2.68 -14.16 3.36
CA PRO A 123 -2.46 -12.90 2.66
C PRO A 123 -3.81 -12.29 2.27
N VAL A 124 -3.93 -10.99 2.47
CA VAL A 124 -5.05 -10.15 2.05
C VAL A 124 -4.51 -9.09 1.12
N ASN A 125 -5.06 -9.01 -0.08
CA ASN A 125 -4.73 -7.98 -1.07
C ASN A 125 -5.94 -7.08 -1.27
N VAL A 126 -5.68 -5.78 -1.42
CA VAL A 126 -6.69 -4.76 -1.68
C VAL A 126 -6.15 -3.82 -2.74
N ALA A 127 -6.93 -3.57 -3.80
CA ALA A 127 -6.59 -2.58 -4.80
C ALA A 127 -7.71 -1.54 -4.91
N GLY A 128 -7.33 -0.30 -5.14
CA GLY A 128 -8.28 0.79 -5.30
C GLY A 128 -7.61 2.11 -5.68
N VAL A 129 -8.42 3.14 -5.83
CA VAL A 129 -7.97 4.48 -6.21
C VAL A 129 -8.09 5.42 -5.01
N LEU A 130 -6.97 5.95 -4.56
CA LEU A 130 -6.90 7.03 -3.58
C LEU A 130 -7.10 8.37 -4.29
N GLN A 131 -8.13 9.09 -3.92
CA GLN A 131 -8.39 10.45 -4.38
C GLN A 131 -8.29 11.39 -3.19
N THR A 132 -7.49 12.44 -3.32
CA THR A 132 -7.28 13.41 -2.24
C THR A 132 -7.37 14.82 -2.75
N ARG A 133 -8.04 15.69 -1.99
CA ARG A 133 -8.18 17.11 -2.29
C ARG A 133 -8.54 17.89 -1.02
N ASP A 134 -7.99 19.08 -0.87
CA ASP A 134 -8.35 20.06 0.17
C ASP A 134 -8.36 19.47 1.60
N GLY A 135 -7.41 18.60 1.89
CA GLY A 135 -7.27 17.95 3.20
C GLY A 135 -8.19 16.75 3.44
N MET A 136 -8.94 16.34 2.44
CA MET A 136 -9.80 15.15 2.48
C MET A 136 -9.33 14.09 1.52
N GLY A 137 -9.57 12.82 1.86
CA GLY A 137 -9.31 11.67 1.02
C GLY A 137 -10.52 10.77 0.92
N THR A 138 -10.63 10.05 -0.19
CA THR A 138 -11.56 8.93 -0.40
C THR A 138 -10.79 7.77 -1.01
N PHE A 139 -11.20 6.55 -0.70
CA PHE A 139 -10.61 5.36 -1.29
C PHE A 139 -11.69 4.56 -2.02
N ALA A 140 -11.64 4.60 -3.35
CA ALA A 140 -12.53 3.80 -4.18
C ALA A 140 -11.98 2.38 -4.31
N LEU A 141 -12.53 1.43 -3.56
CA LEU A 141 -12.17 0.03 -3.61
C LEU A 141 -12.51 -0.56 -4.99
N GLU A 142 -11.53 -1.17 -5.67
CA GLU A 142 -11.72 -1.87 -6.93
C GLU A 142 -11.79 -3.38 -6.74
N THR A 143 -10.83 -3.95 -6.02
CA THR A 143 -10.76 -5.40 -5.75
C THR A 143 -10.22 -5.67 -4.36
N ALA A 144 -10.67 -6.79 -3.80
CA ALA A 144 -10.08 -7.38 -2.61
C ALA A 144 -10.05 -8.90 -2.74
N ASP A 145 -9.00 -9.54 -2.24
CA ASP A 145 -8.91 -11.00 -2.16
C ASP A 145 -8.25 -11.45 -0.86
N ILE A 146 -8.55 -12.68 -0.44
CA ILE A 146 -7.91 -13.37 0.66
C ILE A 146 -7.35 -14.67 0.11
N SER A 147 -6.04 -14.82 0.14
CA SER A 147 -5.32 -15.98 -0.43
C SER A 147 -5.67 -16.22 -1.91
N GLY A 148 -5.88 -15.14 -2.69
CA GLY A 148 -6.25 -15.20 -4.10
C GLY A 148 -7.75 -15.49 -4.36
N VAL A 149 -8.56 -15.63 -3.32
CA VAL A 149 -10.02 -15.79 -3.46
C VAL A 149 -10.68 -14.41 -3.37
N PRO A 150 -11.39 -13.95 -4.41
CA PRO A 150 -12.07 -12.66 -4.38
C PRO A 150 -13.06 -12.55 -3.22
N VAL A 151 -13.04 -11.41 -2.53
CA VAL A 151 -13.90 -11.14 -1.38
C VAL A 151 -14.89 -10.02 -1.75
N PRO A 152 -16.19 -10.22 -1.53
CA PRO A 152 -17.17 -9.16 -1.70
C PRO A 152 -16.85 -7.96 -0.79
N LYS A 153 -17.14 -6.75 -1.30
CA LYS A 153 -16.91 -5.50 -0.55
C LYS A 153 -17.59 -5.50 0.83
N THR A 154 -18.78 -6.08 0.92
CA THR A 154 -19.53 -6.20 2.19
C THR A 154 -18.75 -6.97 3.26
N VAL A 155 -18.07 -8.05 2.87
CA VAL A 155 -17.23 -8.85 3.78
C VAL A 155 -16.00 -8.05 4.21
N LEU A 156 -15.35 -7.35 3.28
CA LEU A 156 -14.22 -6.48 3.60
C LEU A 156 -14.65 -5.34 4.54
N GLN A 157 -15.82 -4.73 4.29
CA GLN A 157 -16.39 -3.68 5.12
C GLN A 157 -16.60 -4.16 6.56
N GLU A 158 -17.11 -5.37 6.76
CA GLU A 158 -17.25 -5.94 8.11
C GLU A 158 -15.91 -6.14 8.82
N LEU A 159 -14.88 -6.56 8.07
CA LEU A 159 -13.52 -6.67 8.61
C LEU A 159 -12.99 -5.30 9.02
N VAL A 160 -13.10 -4.30 8.16
CA VAL A 160 -12.65 -2.93 8.46
C VAL A 160 -13.38 -2.37 9.67
N HIS A 161 -14.72 -2.49 9.74
CA HIS A 161 -15.48 -2.09 10.91
C HIS A 161 -14.94 -2.73 12.19
N ALA A 162 -14.69 -4.03 12.12
CA ALA A 162 -14.23 -4.78 13.28
C ALA A 162 -12.85 -4.35 13.80
N TYR A 163 -11.92 -4.05 12.90
CA TYR A 163 -10.57 -3.65 13.26
C TYR A 163 -10.44 -2.17 13.61
N SER A 164 -11.32 -1.32 13.08
CA SER A 164 -11.28 0.12 13.28
C SER A 164 -12.15 0.63 14.43
N ARG A 165 -12.92 -0.25 15.11
CA ARG A 165 -13.71 0.14 16.28
C ARG A 165 -12.80 0.56 17.43
N THR A 166 -13.09 1.74 17.96
CA THR A 166 -12.46 2.30 19.15
C THR A 166 -13.52 2.84 20.09
N PRO A 167 -13.22 3.14 21.36
CA PRO A 167 -14.18 3.81 22.25
C PRO A 167 -14.72 5.14 21.70
N SER A 168 -13.90 5.85 20.92
CA SER A 168 -14.27 7.11 20.25
C SER A 168 -14.97 6.91 18.90
N ASN A 169 -14.86 5.74 18.29
CA ASN A 169 -15.55 5.36 17.06
C ASN A 169 -16.12 3.93 17.19
N PRO A 170 -17.23 3.73 17.90
CA PRO A 170 -17.77 2.40 18.16
C PRO A 170 -18.36 1.70 16.93
N GLN A 171 -18.68 2.45 15.87
CA GLN A 171 -19.14 1.88 14.59
C GLN A 171 -18.01 1.41 13.70
N GLY A 172 -16.78 1.89 13.93
CA GLY A 172 -15.65 1.66 13.05
C GLY A 172 -15.66 2.61 11.84
N VAL A 173 -14.77 2.33 10.87
CA VAL A 173 -14.60 3.13 9.66
C VAL A 173 -15.34 2.47 8.50
N ASP A 174 -16.08 3.25 7.72
CA ASP A 174 -16.62 2.80 6.43
C ASP A 174 -15.58 3.00 5.33
N ILE A 175 -15.44 2.00 4.44
CA ILE A 175 -14.46 2.05 3.34
C ILE A 175 -14.79 3.18 2.36
N ASP A 176 -16.07 3.52 2.21
CA ASP A 176 -16.52 4.56 1.28
C ASP A 176 -16.52 5.97 1.88
N ASP A 177 -16.34 6.09 3.19
CA ASP A 177 -16.33 7.39 3.84
C ASP A 177 -15.11 8.20 3.46
N ALA A 178 -15.34 9.50 3.27
CA ALA A 178 -14.25 10.45 3.18
C ALA A 178 -13.56 10.60 4.54
N PHE A 179 -12.24 10.64 4.52
CA PHE A 179 -11.43 10.80 5.72
C PHE A 179 -10.56 12.06 5.66
N ALA A 180 -10.32 12.67 6.80
CA ALA A 180 -9.43 13.83 6.89
C ALA A 180 -7.96 13.38 6.79
N LEU A 181 -7.19 14.08 5.96
CA LEU A 181 -5.74 13.89 5.88
C LEU A 181 -5.06 14.51 7.11
N PRO A 182 -4.15 13.79 7.78
CA PRO A 182 -3.46 14.30 8.96
C PRO A 182 -2.42 15.37 8.61
N ALA A 183 -1.87 16.03 9.63
CA ALA A 183 -0.69 16.89 9.53
C ALA A 183 -0.81 18.00 8.46
N ALA A 184 -1.99 18.61 8.32
CA ALA A 184 -2.27 19.64 7.34
C ALA A 184 -1.92 19.25 5.88
N ILE A 185 -1.90 17.96 5.58
CA ILE A 185 -1.77 17.46 4.22
C ILE A 185 -3.01 17.86 3.44
N ARG A 186 -2.81 18.56 2.34
CA ARG A 186 -3.90 19.00 1.45
C ARG A 186 -4.19 17.99 0.36
N GLN A 187 -3.14 17.30 -0.12
CA GLN A 187 -3.24 16.37 -1.23
C GLN A 187 -2.11 15.35 -1.19
N ILE A 188 -2.37 14.14 -1.70
CA ILE A 188 -1.38 13.11 -1.97
C ILE A 188 -1.53 12.70 -3.44
N ASP A 189 -0.54 13.01 -4.25
CA ASP A 189 -0.50 12.66 -5.67
C ASP A 189 0.20 11.29 -5.80
N VAL A 190 -0.54 10.26 -6.18
CA VAL A 190 0.02 8.92 -6.38
C VAL A 190 0.39 8.72 -7.84
N GLY A 191 1.69 8.65 -8.11
CA GLY A 191 2.30 8.25 -9.38
C GLY A 191 2.78 6.80 -9.35
N ALA A 192 3.37 6.32 -10.44
CA ALA A 192 3.96 4.98 -10.50
C ALA A 192 5.27 4.94 -9.69
N GLY A 193 5.33 4.06 -8.69
CA GLY A 193 6.49 3.89 -7.80
C GLY A 193 6.79 5.07 -6.87
N GLN A 194 5.96 6.12 -6.86
CA GLN A 194 6.18 7.32 -6.07
C GLN A 194 4.86 8.02 -5.74
N ALA A 195 4.79 8.60 -4.55
CA ALA A 195 3.75 9.56 -4.17
C ALA A 195 4.36 10.91 -3.83
N VAL A 196 3.57 11.99 -3.97
CA VAL A 196 3.96 13.33 -3.54
C VAL A 196 2.94 13.85 -2.53
N VAL A 197 3.39 14.10 -1.32
CA VAL A 197 2.60 14.73 -0.26
C VAL A 197 2.66 16.25 -0.42
N VAL A 198 1.51 16.91 -0.45
CA VAL A 198 1.36 18.38 -0.59
C VAL A 198 0.71 18.95 0.68
N GLN A 199 1.37 19.94 1.28
CA GLN A 199 0.88 20.69 2.44
C GLN A 199 0.66 22.14 2.10
#